data_91c80d0b7ae131df32aeb333ae627e33
#
_entry.id   91c80d0b7ae131df32aeb333ae627e33
#
_cell.length_a   1.000
_cell.length_b   1.000
_cell.length_c   1.000
_cell.angle_alpha   90.00
_cell.angle_beta   90.00
_cell.angle_gamma   90.00
#
_symmetry.space_group_name_H-M   'P 1'
#
loop_
_entity.id
_entity.type
_entity.pdbx_description
1 polymer ?
#
loop_
_entity_poly.entity_id
_entity_poly.type
_entity_poly.pdbx_seq_one_letter_code
_entity_poly.pdbx_strand_id
1 'polypeptide(L)'
;MILGSKGLCVAEMVPITGPQGGPNVDYKIDATEVTKGQYDAWLATSPSLLPSTDAANCGYVTSYSEQTTDGVYAGPDADHHPVVNVDWCDAYAYCFGVDKRLCGAIGGGPLDYASYDDVTQSQWYRACSSGGTNTYPYGNVYQPSTCDGFDYWNGNSSIWQTVAVGSLAKCVTSMTGYAGVYDLSGNVWEWEDSCYSTGWGSICRLSGGGFGGQELACGGDWADSRQAAGVGVGFRCCSL
;
A
#
# COMPACT_ATOMS: atom_id res chain seq x y z
N MET A 1 -15.30 3.52 0.37
CA MET A 1 -15.43 2.20 -0.30
C MET A 1 -16.42 2.29 -1.44
N ILE A 2 -16.13 1.68 -2.55
CA ILE A 2 -17.02 1.59 -3.73
C ILE A 2 -17.26 0.11 -4.07
N LEU A 3 -18.34 -0.16 -4.80
CA LEU A 3 -18.59 -1.51 -5.32
C LEU A 3 -17.74 -1.70 -6.58
N GLY A 4 -16.80 -2.63 -6.54
CA GLY A 4 -15.95 -2.99 -7.67
C GLY A 4 -16.71 -3.79 -8.74
N SER A 5 -16.05 -4.03 -9.88
CA SER A 5 -16.62 -4.74 -11.05
C SER A 5 -17.11 -6.16 -10.73
N LYS A 6 -16.53 -6.82 -9.73
CA LYS A 6 -16.91 -8.17 -9.26
C LYS A 6 -17.90 -8.18 -8.09
N GLY A 7 -18.51 -7.03 -7.76
CA GLY A 7 -19.45 -6.93 -6.65
C GLY A 7 -18.81 -6.91 -5.25
N LEU A 8 -17.48 -6.82 -5.17
CA LEU A 8 -16.74 -6.67 -3.92
C LEU A 8 -16.63 -5.19 -3.53
N CYS A 9 -16.71 -4.91 -2.23
CA CYS A 9 -16.37 -3.58 -1.73
C CYS A 9 -14.84 -3.42 -1.79
N VAL A 10 -14.38 -2.40 -2.54
CA VAL A 10 -12.95 -2.08 -2.72
C VAL A 10 -12.68 -0.64 -2.33
N ALA A 11 -11.43 -0.29 -2.11
CA ALA A 11 -11.02 1.10 -1.90
C ALA A 11 -11.40 1.96 -3.11
N GLU A 12 -11.83 3.20 -2.84
CA GLU A 12 -12.03 4.21 -3.88
C GLU A 12 -10.68 4.55 -4.52
N MET A 13 -10.68 4.79 -5.83
CA MET A 13 -9.47 5.14 -6.54
C MET A 13 -9.37 6.64 -6.80
N VAL A 14 -8.25 7.22 -6.43
CA VAL A 14 -7.91 8.62 -6.69
C VAL A 14 -7.18 8.72 -8.02
N PRO A 15 -7.67 9.54 -8.98
CA PRO A 15 -6.97 9.80 -10.23
C PRO A 15 -5.74 10.70 -9.97
N ILE A 16 -4.59 10.30 -10.46
CA ILE A 16 -3.37 11.08 -10.42
C ILE A 16 -3.16 11.71 -11.81
N THR A 17 -3.27 13.03 -11.87
CA THR A 17 -3.25 13.82 -13.12
C THR A 17 -2.02 14.69 -13.27
N GLY A 18 -1.13 14.65 -12.29
CA GLY A 18 0.04 15.52 -12.24
C GLY A 18 -0.28 16.98 -11.85
N PRO A 19 0.75 17.84 -11.76
CA PRO A 19 0.64 19.18 -11.15
C PRO A 19 -0.25 20.16 -11.93
N GLN A 20 -0.57 19.87 -13.17
CA GLN A 20 -1.43 20.71 -14.01
C GLN A 20 -2.92 20.45 -13.81
N GLY A 21 -3.29 19.36 -13.10
CA GLY A 21 -4.69 19.00 -12.89
C GLY A 21 -5.47 18.84 -14.21
N GLY A 22 -4.82 18.32 -15.24
CA GLY A 22 -5.40 18.22 -16.57
C GLY A 22 -6.43 17.08 -16.69
N PRO A 23 -7.16 16.98 -17.81
CA PRO A 23 -8.10 15.91 -18.06
C PRO A 23 -7.43 14.54 -18.26
N ASN A 24 -6.12 14.51 -18.45
CA ASN A 24 -5.36 13.27 -18.63
C ASN A 24 -5.02 12.69 -17.26
N VAL A 25 -5.52 11.51 -17.00
CA VAL A 25 -5.20 10.71 -15.82
C VAL A 25 -4.03 9.81 -16.18
N ASP A 26 -2.89 9.96 -15.49
CA ASP A 26 -1.73 9.10 -15.74
C ASP A 26 -1.96 7.69 -15.20
N TYR A 27 -2.61 7.58 -14.04
CA TYR A 27 -3.01 6.33 -13.39
C TYR A 27 -3.97 6.66 -12.24
N LYS A 28 -4.51 5.62 -11.61
CA LYS A 28 -5.29 5.76 -10.37
C LYS A 28 -4.64 4.94 -9.26
N ILE A 29 -4.76 5.42 -8.03
CA ILE A 29 -4.26 4.76 -6.81
C ILE A 29 -5.39 4.66 -5.79
N ASP A 30 -5.41 3.60 -4.99
CA ASP A 30 -6.37 3.46 -3.89
C ASP A 30 -6.22 4.64 -2.92
N ALA A 31 -7.34 5.21 -2.51
CA ALA A 31 -7.38 6.33 -1.57
C ALA A 31 -6.78 5.96 -0.19
N THR A 32 -6.82 4.69 0.18
CA THR A 32 -6.30 4.13 1.42
C THR A 32 -5.62 2.80 1.14
N GLU A 33 -4.97 2.23 2.13
CA GLU A 33 -4.56 0.82 2.09
C GLU A 33 -5.79 -0.08 1.93
N VAL A 34 -5.58 -1.29 1.46
CA VAL A 34 -6.61 -2.34 1.45
C VAL A 34 -6.92 -2.74 2.89
N THR A 35 -8.21 -2.74 3.24
CA THR A 35 -8.62 -3.10 4.60
C THR A 35 -8.76 -4.60 4.80
N LYS A 36 -8.69 -5.03 6.06
CA LYS A 36 -8.97 -6.42 6.45
C LYS A 36 -10.34 -6.87 5.95
N GLY A 37 -11.38 -6.08 6.14
CA GLY A 37 -12.72 -6.43 5.68
C GLY A 37 -12.83 -6.59 4.17
N GLN A 38 -12.09 -5.80 3.39
CA GLN A 38 -12.01 -5.95 1.93
C GLN A 38 -11.28 -7.23 1.54
N TYR A 39 -10.18 -7.51 2.21
CA TYR A 39 -9.38 -8.72 1.95
C TYR A 39 -10.15 -9.99 2.31
N ASP A 40 -10.79 -10.03 3.47
CA ASP A 40 -11.63 -11.16 3.90
C ASP A 40 -12.80 -11.42 2.94
N ALA A 41 -13.45 -10.35 2.47
CA ALA A 41 -14.52 -10.47 1.48
C ALA A 41 -14.03 -11.08 0.16
N TRP A 42 -12.80 -10.73 -0.27
CA TRP A 42 -12.17 -11.34 -1.42
C TRP A 42 -11.81 -12.82 -1.16
N LEU A 43 -11.22 -13.15 -0.01
CA LEU A 43 -10.92 -14.54 0.37
C LEU A 43 -12.17 -15.42 0.39
N ALA A 44 -13.32 -14.87 0.83
CA ALA A 44 -14.61 -15.58 0.86
C ALA A 44 -15.10 -15.99 -0.55
N THR A 45 -14.57 -15.38 -1.62
CA THR A 45 -14.84 -15.81 -3.00
C THR A 45 -14.08 -17.05 -3.41
N SER A 46 -13.21 -17.58 -2.56
CA SER A 46 -12.29 -18.71 -2.84
C SER A 46 -11.45 -18.45 -4.10
N PRO A 47 -10.63 -17.40 -4.11
CA PRO A 47 -9.85 -17.03 -5.28
C PRO A 47 -8.91 -18.16 -5.69
N SER A 48 -8.84 -18.42 -7.00
CA SER A 48 -7.87 -19.38 -7.55
C SER A 48 -6.45 -18.85 -7.39
N LEU A 49 -5.50 -19.74 -7.16
CA LEU A 49 -4.08 -19.38 -7.20
C LEU A 49 -3.73 -18.81 -8.58
N LEU A 50 -2.83 -17.83 -8.59
CA LEU A 50 -2.37 -17.21 -9.82
C LEU A 50 -1.83 -18.26 -10.80
N PRO A 51 -2.08 -18.09 -12.12
CA PRO A 51 -1.53 -18.99 -13.14
C PRO A 51 0.01 -19.04 -13.06
N SER A 52 0.59 -20.16 -13.46
CA SER A 52 2.04 -20.38 -13.38
C SER A 52 2.89 -19.38 -14.19
N THR A 53 2.31 -18.67 -15.14
CA THR A 53 2.98 -17.60 -15.92
C THR A 53 3.22 -16.34 -15.07
N ASP A 54 2.28 -16.04 -14.14
CA ASP A 54 2.45 -14.98 -13.14
C ASP A 54 3.03 -15.56 -11.84
N ALA A 55 2.82 -16.86 -11.64
CA ALA A 55 3.34 -17.66 -10.53
C ALA A 55 4.84 -17.97 -10.64
N ALA A 56 5.56 -17.58 -11.69
CA ALA A 56 7.01 -17.72 -11.74
C ALA A 56 7.67 -17.12 -10.48
N ASN A 57 6.99 -16.18 -9.87
CA ASN A 57 7.43 -15.51 -8.65
C ASN A 57 6.68 -15.95 -7.38
N CYS A 58 5.49 -16.57 -7.50
CA CYS A 58 4.60 -16.95 -6.40
C CYS A 58 4.31 -18.45 -6.31
N GLY A 59 5.10 -19.29 -6.96
CA GLY A 59 4.89 -20.75 -7.00
C GLY A 59 4.98 -21.46 -5.66
N TYR A 60 5.36 -20.79 -4.58
CA TYR A 60 5.36 -21.31 -3.23
C TYR A 60 4.01 -21.11 -2.50
N VAL A 61 3.16 -20.22 -3.01
CA VAL A 61 1.88 -19.89 -2.37
C VAL A 61 0.90 -21.05 -2.53
N THR A 62 0.36 -21.50 -1.41
CA THR A 62 -0.66 -22.54 -1.36
C THR A 62 -2.02 -22.01 -0.93
N SER A 63 -2.07 -20.85 -0.35
CA SER A 63 -3.27 -20.08 0.02
C SER A 63 -2.92 -18.61 0.14
N TYR A 64 -3.90 -17.74 0.08
CA TYR A 64 -3.76 -16.30 0.30
C TYR A 64 -4.21 -15.87 1.71
N SER A 65 -4.27 -16.80 2.65
CA SER A 65 -4.62 -16.47 4.03
C SER A 65 -3.52 -15.68 4.71
N GLU A 66 -3.89 -14.69 5.53
CA GLU A 66 -2.95 -14.00 6.42
C GLU A 66 -2.10 -15.01 7.18
N GLN A 67 -0.79 -14.79 7.26
CA GLN A 67 0.14 -15.75 7.88
C GLN A 67 -0.06 -15.88 9.39
N THR A 68 -0.56 -14.84 10.05
CA THR A 68 -1.00 -14.85 11.45
C THR A 68 -2.02 -13.75 11.68
N THR A 69 -2.96 -13.97 12.57
CA THR A 69 -3.97 -12.97 12.97
C THR A 69 -3.81 -12.52 14.42
N ASP A 70 -2.79 -13.05 15.12
CA ASP A 70 -2.63 -12.87 16.55
C ASP A 70 -2.26 -11.42 16.93
N GLY A 71 -3.17 -10.75 17.65
CA GLY A 71 -2.89 -9.49 18.35
C GLY A 71 -2.80 -8.23 17.50
N VAL A 72 -3.08 -8.30 16.20
CA VAL A 72 -2.88 -7.19 15.26
C VAL A 72 -4.09 -6.26 15.17
N TYR A 73 -5.28 -6.83 15.28
CA TYR A 73 -6.53 -6.11 15.15
C TYR A 73 -7.26 -6.04 16.50
N ALA A 74 -7.31 -4.86 17.09
CA ALA A 74 -7.98 -4.65 18.37
C ALA A 74 -9.31 -3.88 18.18
N GLY A 75 -10.38 -4.44 18.74
CA GLY A 75 -11.65 -3.74 18.86
C GLY A 75 -12.64 -3.98 17.72
N PRO A 76 -13.80 -3.29 17.76
CA PRO A 76 -14.91 -3.51 16.84
C PRO A 76 -14.65 -3.01 15.41
N ASP A 77 -13.61 -2.21 15.19
CA ASP A 77 -13.29 -1.58 13.91
C ASP A 77 -12.23 -2.35 13.12
N ALA A 78 -11.89 -3.58 13.51
CA ALA A 78 -10.84 -4.40 12.87
C ALA A 78 -10.98 -4.46 11.34
N ASP A 79 -12.20 -4.53 10.82
CA ASP A 79 -12.48 -4.60 9.38
C ASP A 79 -12.09 -3.31 8.61
N HIS A 80 -11.89 -2.20 9.32
CA HIS A 80 -11.49 -0.92 8.75
C HIS A 80 -9.98 -0.65 8.87
N HIS A 81 -9.24 -1.50 9.58
CA HIS A 81 -7.78 -1.42 9.63
C HIS A 81 -7.16 -1.98 8.35
N PRO A 82 -5.93 -1.57 7.98
CA PRO A 82 -5.24 -2.18 6.84
C PRO A 82 -5.07 -3.68 7.08
N VAL A 83 -5.23 -4.48 6.04
CA VAL A 83 -4.83 -5.89 6.11
C VAL A 83 -3.32 -5.97 6.30
N VAL A 84 -2.88 -6.83 7.21
CA VAL A 84 -1.47 -7.07 7.51
C VAL A 84 -1.16 -8.56 7.58
N ASN A 85 0.10 -8.92 7.81
CA ASN A 85 0.55 -10.32 7.76
C ASN A 85 0.31 -11.00 6.41
N VAL A 86 0.35 -10.22 5.35
CA VAL A 86 0.26 -10.64 3.95
C VAL A 86 1.62 -10.48 3.29
N ASP A 87 2.01 -11.46 2.50
CA ASP A 87 3.24 -11.37 1.72
C ASP A 87 3.01 -10.63 0.38
N TRP A 88 4.07 -10.44 -0.39
CA TRP A 88 3.97 -9.73 -1.67
C TRP A 88 3.03 -10.44 -2.64
N CYS A 89 3.00 -11.77 -2.63
CA CYS A 89 2.16 -12.54 -3.55
C CYS A 89 0.69 -12.47 -3.16
N ASP A 90 0.38 -12.38 -1.87
CA ASP A 90 -0.97 -12.14 -1.36
C ASP A 90 -1.49 -10.79 -1.83
N ALA A 91 -0.66 -9.73 -1.68
CA ALA A 91 -0.95 -8.38 -2.12
C ALA A 91 -1.18 -8.30 -3.64
N TYR A 92 -0.28 -8.92 -4.42
CA TYR A 92 -0.38 -8.97 -5.87
C TYR A 92 -1.65 -9.69 -6.33
N ALA A 93 -1.95 -10.86 -5.73
CA ALA A 93 -3.12 -11.66 -6.07
C ALA A 93 -4.43 -10.96 -5.75
N TYR A 94 -4.52 -10.27 -4.60
CA TYR A 94 -5.68 -9.47 -4.27
C TYR A 94 -5.93 -8.38 -5.31
N CYS A 95 -4.93 -7.54 -5.58
CA CYS A 95 -5.08 -6.43 -6.53
C CYS A 95 -5.51 -6.94 -7.92
N PHE A 96 -4.88 -8.01 -8.42
CA PHE A 96 -5.28 -8.67 -9.65
C PHE A 96 -6.71 -9.23 -9.57
N GLY A 97 -7.04 -9.85 -8.44
CA GLY A 97 -8.35 -10.43 -8.18
C GLY A 97 -9.52 -9.44 -8.19
N VAL A 98 -9.27 -8.17 -7.92
CA VAL A 98 -10.28 -7.09 -7.93
C VAL A 98 -10.16 -6.15 -9.15
N ASP A 99 -9.54 -6.63 -10.24
CA ASP A 99 -9.34 -5.91 -11.51
C ASP A 99 -8.49 -4.62 -11.35
N LYS A 100 -7.58 -4.65 -10.40
CA LYS A 100 -6.53 -3.65 -10.16
C LYS A 100 -5.15 -4.32 -10.33
N ARG A 101 -4.11 -3.69 -9.85
CA ARG A 101 -2.76 -4.25 -9.77
C ARG A 101 -2.04 -3.67 -8.55
N LEU A 102 -1.06 -4.37 -8.04
CA LEU A 102 -0.15 -3.80 -7.05
C LEU A 102 0.54 -2.57 -7.67
N CYS A 103 0.70 -1.50 -6.89
CA CYS A 103 1.33 -0.28 -7.41
C CYS A 103 2.77 -0.57 -7.88
N GLY A 104 3.13 -0.05 -9.03
CA GLY A 104 4.41 -0.27 -9.68
C GLY A 104 4.77 0.86 -10.63
N ALA A 105 5.12 0.56 -11.89
CA ALA A 105 5.46 1.58 -12.87
C ALA A 105 4.24 2.39 -13.35
N ILE A 106 4.42 3.69 -13.60
CA ILE A 106 3.37 4.62 -14.08
C ILE A 106 2.74 4.13 -15.38
N GLY A 107 3.50 3.55 -16.28
CA GLY A 107 2.98 2.95 -17.52
C GLY A 107 2.35 1.56 -17.35
N GLY A 108 2.34 1.02 -16.14
CA GLY A 108 1.90 -0.34 -15.84
C GLY A 108 3.04 -1.36 -15.74
N GLY A 109 2.77 -2.47 -15.05
CA GLY A 109 3.74 -3.52 -14.78
C GLY A 109 4.73 -3.19 -13.66
N PRO A 110 5.74 -4.05 -13.48
CA PRO A 110 6.70 -3.90 -12.40
C PRO A 110 7.57 -2.65 -12.57
N LEU A 111 7.85 -1.99 -11.46
CA LEU A 111 8.81 -0.89 -11.37
C LEU A 111 10.23 -1.46 -11.26
N ASP A 112 11.17 -0.83 -11.95
CA ASP A 112 12.59 -1.13 -11.72
C ASP A 112 12.94 -0.89 -10.24
N TYR A 113 13.62 -1.84 -9.63
CA TYR A 113 13.92 -1.83 -8.19
C TYR A 113 14.70 -0.59 -7.75
N ALA A 114 15.55 -0.02 -8.61
CA ALA A 114 16.32 1.16 -8.32
C ALA A 114 15.54 2.48 -8.51
N SER A 115 14.33 2.41 -9.09
CA SER A 115 13.51 3.59 -9.43
C SER A 115 12.40 3.88 -8.41
N TYR A 116 12.48 3.33 -7.20
CA TYR A 116 11.44 3.45 -6.16
C TYR A 116 11.11 4.91 -5.78
N ASP A 117 12.08 5.82 -5.85
CA ASP A 117 11.95 7.26 -5.58
C ASP A 117 12.01 8.13 -6.85
N ASP A 118 11.86 7.53 -8.03
CA ASP A 118 11.76 8.26 -9.29
C ASP A 118 10.31 8.66 -9.57
N VAL A 119 10.02 9.94 -9.42
CA VAL A 119 8.71 10.54 -9.64
C VAL A 119 8.14 10.35 -11.05
N THR A 120 8.98 10.04 -12.02
CA THR A 120 8.58 9.80 -13.42
C THR A 120 8.27 8.33 -13.68
N GLN A 121 8.61 7.44 -12.76
CA GLN A 121 8.47 6.00 -12.92
C GLN A 121 7.58 5.35 -11.87
N SER A 122 7.73 5.68 -10.56
CA SER A 122 6.97 5.07 -9.47
C SER A 122 5.59 5.72 -9.31
N GLN A 123 4.54 4.89 -9.34
CA GLN A 123 3.17 5.31 -9.04
C GLN A 123 3.04 5.72 -7.58
N TRP A 124 3.55 4.90 -6.67
CA TRP A 124 3.44 5.12 -5.24
C TRP A 124 4.18 6.39 -4.81
N TYR A 125 5.47 6.49 -5.16
CA TYR A 125 6.30 7.65 -4.80
C TYR A 125 5.76 8.97 -5.39
N ARG A 126 5.32 8.93 -6.66
CA ARG A 126 4.72 10.10 -7.30
C ARG A 126 3.46 10.57 -6.59
N ALA A 127 2.58 9.66 -6.15
CA ALA A 127 1.39 10.02 -5.39
C ALA A 127 1.77 10.62 -4.02
N CYS A 128 2.62 9.95 -3.25
CA CYS A 128 3.06 10.37 -1.93
C CYS A 128 3.73 11.74 -1.96
N SER A 129 4.73 11.90 -2.82
CA SER A 129 5.53 13.13 -2.93
C SER A 129 4.84 14.26 -3.68
N SER A 130 3.59 14.05 -4.13
CA SER A 130 2.86 15.00 -4.97
C SER A 130 3.72 15.47 -6.16
N GLY A 131 4.23 14.49 -6.92
CA GLY A 131 5.05 14.75 -8.09
C GLY A 131 6.47 15.25 -7.76
N GLY A 132 7.04 14.83 -6.64
CA GLY A 132 8.38 15.20 -6.18
C GLY A 132 8.45 16.57 -5.49
N THR A 133 7.29 17.17 -5.18
CA THR A 133 7.24 18.49 -4.52
C THR A 133 7.37 18.37 -3.01
N ASN A 134 6.84 17.30 -2.42
CA ASN A 134 6.75 17.10 -0.99
C ASN A 134 7.64 15.96 -0.51
N THR A 135 8.18 16.10 0.70
CA THR A 135 8.90 15.03 1.41
C THR A 135 7.92 14.06 2.08
N TYR A 136 6.78 14.56 2.55
CA TYR A 136 5.68 13.80 3.17
C TYR A 136 4.38 14.06 2.41
N PRO A 137 3.35 13.22 2.49
CA PRO A 137 2.10 13.45 1.76
C PRO A 137 1.46 14.82 2.08
N TYR A 138 1.67 15.33 3.29
CA TYR A 138 1.12 16.59 3.77
C TYR A 138 2.06 17.80 3.61
N GLY A 139 3.28 17.65 3.12
CA GLY A 139 4.22 18.77 2.89
C GLY A 139 5.70 18.41 3.12
N ASN A 140 6.54 19.45 3.27
CA ASN A 140 7.99 19.29 3.35
C ASN A 140 8.57 19.28 4.77
N VAL A 141 7.76 19.56 5.77
CA VAL A 141 8.20 19.63 7.16
C VAL A 141 7.53 18.50 7.94
N TYR A 142 8.35 17.68 8.61
CA TYR A 142 7.84 16.63 9.47
C TYR A 142 6.92 17.21 10.55
N GLN A 143 5.75 16.62 10.71
CA GLN A 143 4.75 17.00 11.71
C GLN A 143 4.45 15.80 12.59
N PRO A 144 4.94 15.78 13.84
CA PRO A 144 4.69 14.68 14.77
C PRO A 144 3.20 14.37 14.89
N SER A 145 2.87 13.09 14.98
CA SER A 145 1.48 12.60 15.19
C SER A 145 0.47 13.00 14.09
N THR A 146 0.92 13.47 12.94
CA THR A 146 0.05 13.72 11.78
C THR A 146 -0.39 12.42 11.13
N CYS A 147 0.54 11.46 11.02
CA CYS A 147 0.32 10.11 10.54
C CYS A 147 0.63 9.10 11.67
N ASP A 148 0.16 7.87 11.50
CA ASP A 148 0.39 6.80 12.47
C ASP A 148 1.84 6.27 12.35
N GLY A 149 2.70 6.77 13.22
CA GLY A 149 4.10 6.41 13.34
C GLY A 149 4.55 6.46 14.81
N PHE A 150 5.86 6.40 15.03
CA PHE A 150 6.45 6.40 16.37
C PHE A 150 5.91 7.50 17.29
N ASP A 151 5.79 8.73 16.79
CA ASP A 151 5.34 9.88 17.60
C ASP A 151 3.84 9.86 17.88
N TYR A 152 3.03 9.25 17.04
CA TYR A 152 1.59 9.10 17.28
C TYR A 152 1.30 8.35 18.59
N TRP A 153 2.13 7.37 18.90
CA TRP A 153 2.06 6.56 20.11
C TRP A 153 2.98 7.07 21.24
N ASN A 154 3.50 8.30 21.13
CA ASN A 154 4.45 8.89 22.09
C ASN A 154 5.67 8.00 22.34
N GLY A 155 6.14 7.25 21.35
CA GLY A 155 7.22 6.29 21.48
C GLY A 155 6.94 5.07 22.34
N ASN A 156 5.69 4.84 22.72
CA ASN A 156 5.32 3.69 23.57
C ASN A 156 5.03 2.44 22.74
N SER A 157 6.04 1.62 22.55
CA SER A 157 5.95 0.38 21.76
C SER A 157 4.93 -0.66 22.29
N SER A 158 4.51 -0.54 23.55
CA SER A 158 3.54 -1.47 24.12
C SER A 158 2.11 -1.28 23.59
N ILE A 159 1.85 -0.17 22.90
CA ILE A 159 0.55 0.18 22.33
C ILE A 159 0.59 0.42 20.83
N TRP A 160 1.73 0.17 20.17
CA TRP A 160 1.86 0.31 18.74
C TRP A 160 0.91 -0.64 18.01
N GLN A 161 0.11 -0.07 17.15
CA GLN A 161 -0.86 -0.81 16.33
C GLN A 161 -1.25 0.05 15.13
N THR A 162 -1.88 -0.53 14.14
CA THR A 162 -2.50 0.21 13.05
C THR A 162 -3.70 1.02 13.54
N VAL A 163 -4.08 2.03 12.79
CA VAL A 163 -5.36 2.75 12.92
C VAL A 163 -6.28 2.42 11.74
N ALA A 164 -7.57 2.69 11.87
CA ALA A 164 -8.50 2.55 10.75
C ALA A 164 -8.05 3.44 9.59
N VAL A 165 -8.07 2.90 8.37
CA VAL A 165 -7.59 3.60 7.18
C VAL A 165 -8.34 4.92 6.95
N GLY A 166 -7.63 5.98 6.61
CA GLY A 166 -8.19 7.31 6.38
C GLY A 166 -8.69 8.01 7.65
N SER A 167 -8.49 7.45 8.84
CA SER A 167 -8.99 8.04 10.10
C SER A 167 -8.19 9.28 10.53
N LEU A 168 -6.93 9.38 10.11
CA LEU A 168 -6.08 10.53 10.39
C LEU A 168 -6.23 11.59 9.29
N ALA A 169 -7.21 12.45 9.44
CA ALA A 169 -7.65 13.41 8.43
C ALA A 169 -6.56 14.37 7.88
N LYS A 170 -5.43 14.48 8.56
CA LYS A 170 -4.27 15.28 8.12
C LYS A 170 -3.19 14.45 7.44
N CYS A 171 -3.23 13.13 7.55
CA CYS A 171 -2.32 12.20 6.88
C CYS A 171 -2.82 11.96 5.44
N VAL A 172 -2.81 12.99 4.61
CA VAL A 172 -3.43 12.98 3.28
C VAL A 172 -2.69 13.90 2.33
N THR A 173 -2.61 13.50 1.06
CA THR A 173 -2.14 14.37 -0.02
C THR A 173 -3.19 15.44 -0.32
N SER A 174 -2.77 16.69 -0.50
CA SER A 174 -3.67 17.83 -0.69
C SER A 174 -3.39 18.67 -1.94
N MET A 175 -2.27 18.41 -2.63
CA MET A 175 -1.92 19.16 -3.84
C MET A 175 -2.81 18.80 -5.02
N THR A 176 -3.17 19.81 -5.81
CA THR A 176 -3.95 19.62 -7.05
C THR A 176 -3.33 18.54 -7.94
N GLY A 177 -4.16 17.60 -8.40
CA GLY A 177 -3.73 16.46 -9.22
C GLY A 177 -3.21 15.25 -8.44
N TYR A 178 -3.13 15.37 -7.09
CA TYR A 178 -2.68 14.29 -6.20
C TYR A 178 -3.58 14.13 -4.95
N ALA A 179 -4.54 15.02 -4.76
CA ALA A 179 -5.30 15.15 -3.52
C ALA A 179 -6.18 13.94 -3.22
N GLY A 180 -6.24 13.54 -1.94
CA GLY A 180 -7.19 12.54 -1.44
C GLY A 180 -6.62 11.14 -1.26
N VAL A 181 -5.29 10.97 -1.27
CA VAL A 181 -4.64 9.71 -0.93
C VAL A 181 -4.17 9.78 0.52
N TYR A 182 -4.71 8.91 1.37
CA TYR A 182 -4.47 8.85 2.81
C TYR A 182 -3.37 7.84 3.14
N ASP A 183 -2.78 8.03 4.30
CA ASP A 183 -1.90 7.08 4.99
C ASP A 183 -0.67 6.62 4.16
N LEU A 184 -0.22 7.45 3.19
CA LEU A 184 1.04 7.22 2.47
C LEU A 184 2.29 7.47 3.34
N SER A 185 2.10 7.69 4.62
CA SER A 185 3.14 7.80 5.65
C SER A 185 2.61 7.16 6.92
N GLY A 186 3.29 6.15 7.43
CA GLY A 186 2.87 5.45 8.64
C GLY A 186 1.78 4.40 8.40
N ASN A 187 1.08 4.01 9.44
CA ASN A 187 0.12 2.93 9.52
C ASN A 187 0.78 1.57 9.17
N VAL A 188 0.95 1.24 7.89
CA VAL A 188 1.69 0.05 7.47
C VAL A 188 2.72 0.36 6.38
N TRP A 189 3.81 -0.40 6.34
CA TRP A 189 4.65 -0.53 5.18
C TRP A 189 3.86 -1.15 4.04
N GLU A 190 3.97 -0.60 2.84
CA GLU A 190 3.16 -1.02 1.70
C GLU A 190 4.01 -1.70 0.64
N TRP A 191 3.66 -2.95 0.29
CA TRP A 191 4.26 -3.65 -0.83
C TRP A 191 4.08 -2.90 -2.14
N GLU A 192 5.15 -2.84 -2.95
CA GLU A 192 5.12 -2.38 -4.34
C GLU A 192 5.49 -3.50 -5.31
N ASP A 193 4.97 -3.44 -6.54
CA ASP A 193 5.41 -4.28 -7.66
C ASP A 193 6.78 -3.79 -8.16
N SER A 194 7.78 -3.92 -7.28
CA SER A 194 9.17 -3.49 -7.49
C SER A 194 10.11 -4.44 -6.76
N CYS A 195 10.59 -5.48 -7.48
CA CYS A 195 11.44 -6.50 -6.89
C CYS A 195 12.80 -6.56 -7.56
N TYR A 196 13.87 -6.78 -6.77
CA TYR A 196 15.27 -6.83 -7.24
C TYR A 196 15.54 -7.97 -8.24
N SER A 197 14.87 -9.10 -8.07
CA SER A 197 15.02 -10.26 -8.94
C SER A 197 13.70 -11.02 -9.07
N THR A 198 13.68 -12.02 -9.93
CA THR A 198 12.56 -12.93 -10.09
C THR A 198 12.79 -14.22 -9.31
N GLY A 199 11.74 -14.81 -8.78
CA GLY A 199 11.77 -16.12 -8.12
C GLY A 199 11.80 -16.07 -6.60
N TRP A 200 11.98 -17.25 -6.02
CA TRP A 200 11.97 -17.43 -4.59
C TRP A 200 13.16 -16.72 -3.93
N GLY A 201 12.90 -15.96 -2.86
CA GLY A 201 13.92 -15.18 -2.17
C GLY A 201 14.23 -13.82 -2.80
N SER A 202 13.47 -13.38 -3.82
CA SER A 202 13.60 -12.00 -4.28
C SER A 202 13.19 -11.01 -3.20
N ILE A 203 13.83 -9.84 -3.22
CA ILE A 203 13.57 -8.73 -2.29
C ILE A 203 12.68 -7.73 -3.02
N CYS A 204 11.57 -7.35 -2.41
CA CYS A 204 10.62 -6.38 -2.97
C CYS A 204 10.55 -5.13 -2.10
N ARG A 205 10.21 -4.00 -2.72
CA ARG A 205 10.10 -2.70 -2.05
C ARG A 205 8.91 -2.64 -1.12
N LEU A 206 9.14 -1.90 -0.03
CA LEU A 206 8.15 -1.48 0.95
C LEU A 206 8.25 0.03 1.13
N SER A 207 7.13 0.72 1.07
CA SER A 207 7.08 2.19 1.11
C SER A 207 6.20 2.71 2.25
N GLY A 208 6.38 3.96 2.66
CA GLY A 208 5.51 4.70 3.59
C GLY A 208 5.88 4.64 5.06
N GLY A 209 6.56 3.60 5.52
CA GLY A 209 6.77 3.37 6.95
C GLY A 209 5.53 2.76 7.62
N GLY A 210 5.68 2.27 8.83
CA GLY A 210 4.58 1.67 9.61
C GLY A 210 4.38 2.37 10.95
N PHE A 211 3.40 1.94 11.72
CA PHE A 211 2.96 2.52 12.99
C PHE A 211 4.07 2.70 14.05
N GLY A 212 5.17 1.99 13.94
CA GLY A 212 6.36 2.16 14.80
C GLY A 212 7.51 2.90 14.11
N GLY A 213 7.32 3.34 12.87
CA GLY A 213 8.34 3.98 12.05
C GLY A 213 8.68 5.39 12.49
N GLN A 214 9.98 5.71 12.46
CA GLN A 214 10.48 7.09 12.60
C GLN A 214 10.73 7.74 11.23
N GLU A 215 10.94 6.95 10.20
CA GLU A 215 11.14 7.39 8.82
C GLU A 215 9.83 7.22 8.05
N LEU A 216 9.08 8.31 7.94
CA LEU A 216 7.78 8.36 7.27
C LEU A 216 7.82 9.20 5.99
N ALA A 217 9.02 9.50 5.49
CA ALA A 217 9.19 10.24 4.25
C ALA A 217 8.82 9.37 3.04
N CYS A 218 8.26 9.99 2.00
CA CYS A 218 7.86 9.30 0.77
C CYS A 218 9.00 8.54 0.09
N GLY A 219 10.25 9.03 0.21
CA GLY A 219 11.44 8.40 -0.37
C GLY A 219 12.18 7.47 0.59
N GLY A 220 11.51 6.92 1.61
CA GLY A 220 12.09 5.93 2.50
C GLY A 220 12.54 4.68 1.74
N ASP A 221 13.77 4.23 1.98
CA ASP A 221 14.36 3.05 1.31
C ASP A 221 14.24 1.82 2.18
N TRP A 222 13.18 1.04 2.01
CA TRP A 222 13.00 -0.23 2.69
C TRP A 222 12.61 -1.35 1.72
N ALA A 223 12.98 -2.56 2.07
CA ALA A 223 12.64 -3.74 1.30
C ALA A 223 12.72 -4.99 2.15
N ASP A 224 11.98 -6.02 1.79
CA ASP A 224 12.03 -7.30 2.46
C ASP A 224 11.87 -8.45 1.46
N SER A 225 12.12 -9.67 1.93
CA SER A 225 11.86 -10.86 1.15
C SER A 225 10.39 -10.88 0.70
N ARG A 226 10.16 -11.25 -0.55
CA ARG A 226 8.81 -11.45 -1.12
C ARG A 226 7.89 -12.28 -0.24
N GLN A 227 8.44 -13.19 0.56
CA GLN A 227 7.74 -14.10 1.46
C GLN A 227 7.59 -13.52 2.87
N ALA A 228 8.18 -12.38 3.14
CA ALA A 228 8.04 -11.76 4.44
C ALA A 228 6.59 -11.29 4.61
N ALA A 229 6.09 -11.49 5.82
CA ALA A 229 4.81 -10.95 6.25
C ALA A 229 4.98 -10.47 7.68
N GLY A 230 4.33 -9.39 8.02
CA GLY A 230 4.48 -8.79 9.33
C GLY A 230 3.29 -7.95 9.75
N VAL A 231 3.16 -7.75 11.05
CA VAL A 231 2.06 -6.99 11.68
C VAL A 231 1.98 -5.52 11.27
N GLY A 232 3.01 -5.02 10.61
CA GLY A 232 3.07 -3.65 10.09
C GLY A 232 3.27 -3.60 8.59
N VAL A 233 2.96 -4.68 7.85
CA VAL A 233 3.12 -4.77 6.40
C VAL A 233 1.79 -5.08 5.75
N GLY A 234 1.35 -4.20 4.87
CA GLY A 234 0.14 -4.28 4.08
C GLY A 234 0.38 -3.81 2.65
N PHE A 235 -0.63 -3.24 1.99
CA PHE A 235 -0.51 -2.79 0.60
C PHE A 235 -1.71 -1.92 0.18
N ARG A 236 -1.55 -1.25 -0.97
CA ARG A 236 -2.65 -0.66 -1.75
C ARG A 236 -2.54 -1.00 -3.22
N CYS A 237 -3.62 -0.86 -3.97
CA CYS A 237 -3.65 -1.14 -5.39
C CYS A 237 -3.64 0.13 -6.24
N CYS A 238 -3.18 -0.04 -7.49
CA CYS A 238 -3.20 0.96 -8.55
C CYS A 238 -3.94 0.45 -9.79
N SER A 239 -4.29 1.34 -10.72
CA SER A 239 -4.78 0.99 -12.08
C SER A 239 -4.30 2.02 -13.09
N LEU A 240 -4.34 1.68 -14.37
CA LEU A 240 -4.15 2.62 -15.48
C LEU A 240 -5.44 3.39 -15.75
#